data_8f6366d060ca5151c77b72ab2a778c6e
#
_entry.id   8f6366d060ca5151c77b72ab2a778c6e
#
_cell.length_a   1.000
_cell.length_b   1.000
_cell.length_c   1.000
_cell.angle_alpha   90.00
_cell.angle_beta   90.00
_cell.angle_gamma   90.00
#
_symmetry.space_group_name_H-M   'P 1'
#
loop_
_entity.id
_entity.type
_entity.pdbx_description
1 polymer ?
#
loop_
_entity_poly.entity_id
_entity_poly.type
_entity_poly.pdbx_seq_one_letter_code
_entity_poly.pdbx_strand_id
1 'polypeptide(L)'
;MAGNKVAASLAPQDTDTCLRELEHLAARIGLAEVRLDLMASFDVDKLVAASPVPLVLTCRPERERGGFTGPEPERLAVLRAAYDAGAAYIDVETGSLDEVAGWDGSPTRIIASQHWYDTMPADLPEIYLALRDRCDVVKLVGTAHAAADVLPVLELLDKATTPVIGMAMGDPGTCTRLLAPVFPQTLLTYGAIAATHLTAPGQITIDEMTYRYALGAVGPQTSVYLHVTTSDRGDRDVLDRQDRAARGTELHVSLRTTPDDAPALAARMADALPAITVRSA
;
A
#
# COMPACT_ATOMS: atom_id res chain seq x y z
N MET A 1 16.12 -7.09 11.32
CA MET A 1 15.88 -5.74 10.75
C MET A 1 14.56 -5.80 10.02
N ALA A 2 13.63 -4.87 10.25
CA ALA A 2 12.44 -4.75 9.43
C ALA A 2 12.91 -4.46 8.00
N GLY A 3 12.50 -5.26 7.02
CA GLY A 3 12.83 -5.04 5.62
C GLY A 3 12.21 -3.75 5.08
N ASN A 4 12.71 -3.24 3.97
CA ASN A 4 12.13 -2.09 3.29
C ASN A 4 10.67 -2.41 2.88
N LYS A 5 9.71 -1.66 3.41
CA LYS A 5 8.26 -1.85 3.14
C LYS A 5 7.75 -1.03 1.94
N VAL A 6 8.61 -0.29 1.25
CA VAL A 6 8.23 0.46 0.05
C VAL A 6 8.08 -0.50 -1.12
N ALA A 7 6.96 -0.43 -1.81
CA ALA A 7 6.69 -1.21 -3.02
C ALA A 7 6.39 -0.29 -4.21
N ALA A 8 6.89 -0.66 -5.39
CA ALA A 8 6.48 -0.04 -6.64
C ALA A 8 5.30 -0.81 -7.23
N SER A 9 4.35 -0.11 -7.85
CA SER A 9 3.32 -0.74 -8.70
C SER A 9 3.66 -0.42 -10.16
N LEU A 10 3.85 -1.50 -10.96
CA LEU A 10 4.30 -1.43 -12.35
C LEU A 10 3.23 -1.97 -13.31
N ALA A 11 3.12 -1.31 -14.45
CA ALA A 11 2.29 -1.75 -15.58
C ALA A 11 3.10 -1.60 -16.88
N PRO A 12 4.22 -2.32 -17.05
CA PRO A 12 5.07 -2.24 -18.24
C PRO A 12 4.39 -2.89 -19.43
N GLN A 13 4.91 -2.61 -20.65
CA GLN A 13 4.36 -3.18 -21.87
C GLN A 13 4.63 -4.69 -21.98
N ASP A 14 5.81 -5.14 -21.55
CA ASP A 14 6.28 -6.52 -21.64
C ASP A 14 7.25 -6.89 -20.51
N THR A 15 7.58 -8.19 -20.43
CA THR A 15 8.47 -8.77 -19.40
C THR A 15 9.85 -8.13 -19.39
N ASP A 16 10.46 -7.91 -20.55
CA ASP A 16 11.83 -7.37 -20.61
C ASP A 16 11.87 -5.91 -20.14
N THR A 17 10.87 -5.14 -20.49
CA THR A 17 10.69 -3.77 -19.98
C THR A 17 10.47 -3.77 -18.48
N CYS A 18 9.64 -4.69 -17.96
CA CYS A 18 9.42 -4.85 -16.53
C CYS A 18 10.72 -5.11 -15.78
N LEU A 19 11.51 -6.07 -16.23
CA LEU A 19 12.76 -6.44 -15.56
C LEU A 19 13.78 -5.29 -15.55
N ARG A 20 13.88 -4.54 -16.65
CA ARG A 20 14.75 -3.33 -16.68
C ARG A 20 14.29 -2.27 -15.68
N GLU A 21 12.98 -2.01 -15.57
CA GLU A 21 12.43 -1.05 -14.59
C GLU A 21 12.71 -1.52 -13.16
N LEU A 22 12.55 -2.82 -12.88
CA LEU A 22 12.82 -3.40 -11.57
C LEU A 22 14.31 -3.29 -11.18
N GLU A 23 15.25 -3.49 -12.11
CA GLU A 23 16.68 -3.30 -11.87
C GLU A 23 16.98 -1.87 -11.41
N HIS A 24 16.37 -0.86 -12.02
CA HIS A 24 16.55 0.54 -11.63
C HIS A 24 15.92 0.89 -10.28
N LEU A 25 14.90 0.15 -9.84
CA LEU A 25 14.19 0.40 -8.59
C LEU A 25 14.70 -0.43 -7.40
N ALA A 26 15.39 -1.54 -7.66
CA ALA A 26 15.72 -2.58 -6.67
C ALA A 26 16.39 -2.07 -5.38
N ALA A 27 17.25 -1.04 -5.48
CA ALA A 27 17.91 -0.47 -4.30
C ALA A 27 16.97 0.38 -3.40
N ARG A 28 15.77 0.75 -3.89
CA ARG A 28 14.86 1.70 -3.23
C ARG A 28 13.58 1.04 -2.73
N ILE A 29 13.26 -0.17 -3.20
CA ILE A 29 12.02 -0.88 -2.88
C ILE A 29 12.31 -2.22 -2.23
N GLY A 30 11.38 -2.73 -1.43
CA GLY A 30 11.45 -4.07 -0.84
C GLY A 30 10.64 -5.12 -1.59
N LEU A 31 9.64 -4.68 -2.37
CA LEU A 31 8.76 -5.51 -3.22
C LEU A 31 8.36 -4.73 -4.47
N ALA A 32 7.83 -5.46 -5.46
CA ALA A 32 7.16 -4.83 -6.60
C ALA A 32 5.85 -5.55 -6.92
N GLU A 33 4.78 -4.78 -7.16
CA GLU A 33 3.56 -5.28 -7.76
C GLU A 33 3.64 -5.13 -9.28
N VAL A 34 3.39 -6.21 -10.01
CA VAL A 34 3.31 -6.20 -11.47
C VAL A 34 1.88 -6.47 -11.90
N ARG A 35 1.29 -5.51 -12.61
CA ARG A 35 -0.09 -5.53 -13.11
C ARG A 35 -0.14 -6.27 -14.45
N LEU A 36 -0.24 -7.61 -14.41
CA LEU A 36 -0.31 -8.49 -15.59
C LEU A 36 -1.51 -8.15 -16.49
N ASP A 37 -2.60 -7.70 -15.90
CA ASP A 37 -3.81 -7.25 -16.60
C ASP A 37 -3.61 -6.01 -17.49
N LEU A 38 -2.54 -5.25 -17.28
CA LEU A 38 -2.21 -4.04 -18.03
C LEU A 38 -1.03 -4.24 -18.99
N MET A 39 -0.42 -5.41 -19.02
CA MET A 39 0.68 -5.73 -19.91
C MET A 39 0.14 -6.24 -21.28
N ALA A 40 0.80 -5.86 -22.36
CA ALA A 40 0.48 -6.38 -23.68
C ALA A 40 0.91 -7.85 -23.85
N SER A 41 2.00 -8.25 -23.18
CA SER A 41 2.49 -9.62 -23.10
C SER A 41 3.34 -9.85 -21.86
N PHE A 42 3.29 -11.05 -21.29
CA PHE A 42 4.10 -11.41 -20.14
C PHE A 42 4.49 -12.88 -20.15
N ASP A 43 5.64 -13.17 -19.54
CA ASP A 43 6.16 -14.49 -19.23
C ASP A 43 6.35 -14.55 -17.71
N VAL A 44 5.45 -15.28 -17.04
CA VAL A 44 5.41 -15.36 -15.57
C VAL A 44 6.66 -16.04 -15.02
N ASP A 45 7.12 -17.14 -15.64
CA ASP A 45 8.29 -17.87 -15.18
C ASP A 45 9.55 -16.99 -15.26
N LYS A 46 9.69 -16.25 -16.35
CA LYS A 46 10.80 -15.32 -16.53
C LYS A 46 10.75 -14.15 -15.54
N LEU A 47 9.56 -13.58 -15.30
CA LEU A 47 9.37 -12.53 -14.29
C LEU A 47 9.82 -12.99 -12.90
N VAL A 48 9.35 -14.16 -12.47
CA VAL A 48 9.67 -14.69 -11.14
C VAL A 48 11.14 -15.06 -11.01
N ALA A 49 11.70 -15.73 -12.03
CA ALA A 49 13.09 -16.20 -11.99
C ALA A 49 14.15 -15.08 -12.07
N ALA A 50 13.86 -13.99 -12.80
CA ALA A 50 14.82 -12.93 -13.09
C ALA A 50 14.60 -11.63 -12.30
N SER A 51 13.53 -11.51 -11.53
CA SER A 51 13.28 -10.30 -10.75
C SER A 51 14.31 -10.10 -9.65
N PRO A 52 14.91 -8.88 -9.52
CA PRO A 52 15.85 -8.56 -8.45
C PRO A 52 15.18 -8.35 -7.08
N VAL A 53 13.85 -8.30 -7.03
CA VAL A 53 13.05 -8.11 -5.80
C VAL A 53 11.87 -9.07 -5.77
N PRO A 54 11.33 -9.41 -4.59
CA PRO A 54 10.11 -10.22 -4.49
C PRO A 54 8.93 -9.57 -5.23
N LEU A 55 8.13 -10.37 -5.93
CA LEU A 55 6.99 -9.90 -6.72
C LEU A 55 5.65 -10.19 -6.06
N VAL A 56 4.73 -9.22 -6.17
CA VAL A 56 3.28 -9.40 -6.09
C VAL A 56 2.76 -9.43 -7.52
N LEU A 57 2.23 -10.56 -7.98
CA LEU A 57 1.65 -10.66 -9.32
C LEU A 57 0.14 -10.48 -9.23
N THR A 58 -0.37 -9.48 -9.94
CA THR A 58 -1.77 -9.05 -9.92
C THR A 58 -2.37 -9.13 -11.31
N CYS A 59 -3.54 -9.78 -11.43
CA CYS A 59 -4.36 -9.78 -12.66
C CYS A 59 -5.75 -9.25 -12.29
N ARG A 60 -5.92 -7.91 -12.26
CA ARG A 60 -7.13 -7.24 -11.77
C ARG A 60 -8.24 -7.28 -12.82
N PRO A 61 -9.46 -7.75 -12.47
CA PRO A 61 -10.59 -7.76 -13.38
C PRO A 61 -11.19 -6.36 -13.57
N GLU A 62 -11.86 -6.15 -14.70
CA GLU A 62 -12.53 -4.88 -15.04
C GLU A 62 -13.56 -4.44 -13.99
N ARG A 63 -14.27 -5.40 -13.36
CA ARG A 63 -15.24 -5.09 -12.28
C ARG A 63 -14.59 -4.41 -11.06
N GLU A 64 -13.26 -4.54 -10.90
CA GLU A 64 -12.44 -3.85 -9.90
C GLU A 64 -11.47 -2.84 -10.53
N ARG A 65 -11.91 -2.19 -11.61
CA ARG A 65 -11.15 -1.15 -12.34
C ARG A 65 -9.78 -1.63 -12.83
N GLY A 66 -9.66 -2.93 -13.12
CA GLY A 66 -8.50 -3.52 -13.78
C GLY A 66 -8.63 -3.56 -15.30
N GLY A 67 -7.61 -4.11 -15.95
CA GLY A 67 -7.56 -4.25 -17.41
C GLY A 67 -8.00 -5.63 -17.93
N PHE A 68 -8.21 -6.63 -17.05
CA PHE A 68 -8.59 -7.95 -17.51
C PHE A 68 -10.09 -8.03 -17.81
N THR A 69 -10.44 -8.28 -19.08
CA THR A 69 -11.82 -8.35 -19.60
C THR A 69 -12.29 -9.76 -19.93
N GLY A 70 -11.42 -10.79 -19.79
CA GLY A 70 -11.75 -12.18 -20.04
C GLY A 70 -12.60 -12.83 -18.94
N PRO A 71 -13.03 -14.10 -19.15
CA PRO A 71 -13.78 -14.83 -18.14
C PRO A 71 -12.92 -15.15 -16.91
N GLU A 72 -13.56 -15.25 -15.74
CA GLU A 72 -12.90 -15.49 -14.45
C GLU A 72 -11.97 -16.72 -14.43
N PRO A 73 -12.33 -17.88 -15.02
CA PRO A 73 -11.40 -19.02 -15.07
C PRO A 73 -10.07 -18.73 -15.78
N GLU A 74 -10.07 -17.91 -16.83
CA GLU A 74 -8.85 -17.51 -17.54
C GLU A 74 -7.99 -16.59 -16.66
N ARG A 75 -8.60 -15.65 -15.95
CA ARG A 75 -7.91 -14.78 -14.98
C ARG A 75 -7.26 -15.61 -13.87
N LEU A 76 -8.02 -16.54 -13.30
CA LEU A 76 -7.50 -17.44 -12.26
C LEU A 76 -6.40 -18.37 -12.78
N ALA A 77 -6.44 -18.77 -14.06
CA ALA A 77 -5.34 -19.52 -14.67
C ALA A 77 -4.04 -18.71 -14.75
N VAL A 78 -4.12 -17.39 -15.02
CA VAL A 78 -2.95 -16.48 -14.95
C VAL A 78 -2.40 -16.41 -13.52
N LEU A 79 -3.26 -16.22 -12.52
CA LEU A 79 -2.84 -16.19 -11.11
C LEU A 79 -2.31 -17.55 -10.64
N ARG A 80 -2.88 -18.65 -11.14
CA ARG A 80 -2.39 -20.01 -10.86
C ARG A 80 -0.99 -20.21 -11.43
N ALA A 81 -0.71 -19.77 -12.64
CA ALA A 81 0.64 -19.83 -13.22
C ALA A 81 1.64 -19.04 -12.35
N ALA A 82 1.25 -17.85 -11.88
CA ALA A 82 2.08 -17.06 -10.97
C ALA A 82 2.32 -17.76 -9.62
N TYR A 83 1.30 -18.42 -9.09
CA TYR A 83 1.39 -19.21 -7.86
C TYR A 83 2.34 -20.39 -8.03
N ASP A 84 2.19 -21.18 -9.11
CA ASP A 84 3.01 -22.36 -9.38
C ASP A 84 4.46 -22.01 -9.73
N ALA A 85 4.71 -20.85 -10.36
CA ALA A 85 6.05 -20.32 -10.61
C ALA A 85 6.79 -19.87 -9.34
N GLY A 86 6.12 -19.79 -8.20
CA GLY A 86 6.74 -19.40 -6.92
C GLY A 86 6.92 -17.89 -6.76
N ALA A 87 6.02 -17.05 -7.30
CA ALA A 87 5.97 -15.64 -6.98
C ALA A 87 5.91 -15.42 -5.46
N ALA A 88 6.48 -14.34 -4.93
CA ALA A 88 6.41 -14.09 -3.50
C ALA A 88 4.97 -13.94 -3.02
N TYR A 89 4.14 -13.28 -3.83
CA TYR A 89 2.70 -13.11 -3.59
C TYR A 89 1.91 -13.10 -4.89
N ILE A 90 0.63 -13.51 -4.80
CA ILE A 90 -0.41 -13.20 -5.77
C ILE A 90 -1.49 -12.35 -5.09
N ASP A 91 -2.11 -11.43 -5.84
CA ASP A 91 -3.22 -10.60 -5.37
C ASP A 91 -4.54 -11.17 -5.93
N VAL A 92 -5.41 -11.61 -5.03
CA VAL A 92 -6.71 -12.22 -5.33
C VAL A 92 -7.80 -11.40 -4.69
N GLU A 93 -8.81 -11.00 -5.45
CA GLU A 93 -9.97 -10.28 -4.91
C GLU A 93 -10.74 -11.16 -3.92
N THR A 94 -11.27 -10.55 -2.84
CA THR A 94 -12.01 -11.28 -1.78
C THR A 94 -13.17 -12.11 -2.33
N GLY A 95 -13.79 -11.66 -3.42
CA GLY A 95 -14.87 -12.40 -4.10
C GLY A 95 -14.44 -13.68 -4.79
N SER A 96 -13.13 -13.90 -4.99
CA SER A 96 -12.58 -15.10 -5.65
C SER A 96 -11.71 -15.96 -4.71
N LEU A 97 -11.78 -15.72 -3.39
CA LEU A 97 -10.99 -16.50 -2.43
C LEU A 97 -11.38 -17.96 -2.33
N ASP A 98 -12.67 -18.27 -2.53
CA ASP A 98 -13.14 -19.66 -2.46
C ASP A 98 -12.59 -20.52 -3.60
N GLU A 99 -12.36 -19.93 -4.78
CA GLU A 99 -11.79 -20.59 -5.93
C GLU A 99 -10.29 -20.94 -5.79
N VAL A 100 -9.58 -20.21 -4.90
CA VAL A 100 -8.15 -20.44 -4.66
C VAL A 100 -7.87 -21.12 -3.31
N ALA A 101 -8.88 -21.39 -2.49
CA ALA A 101 -8.74 -21.92 -1.13
C ALA A 101 -8.06 -23.30 -1.06
N GLY A 102 -8.07 -24.07 -2.17
CA GLY A 102 -7.41 -25.38 -2.27
C GLY A 102 -6.05 -25.36 -2.94
N TRP A 103 -5.48 -24.17 -3.19
CA TRP A 103 -4.15 -24.09 -3.80
C TRP A 103 -3.08 -24.41 -2.77
N ASP A 104 -2.26 -25.40 -3.07
CA ASP A 104 -1.17 -25.89 -2.21
C ASP A 104 0.07 -26.22 -3.04
N GLY A 105 1.17 -26.59 -2.38
CA GLY A 105 2.40 -27.06 -3.03
C GLY A 105 3.34 -25.96 -3.53
N SER A 106 3.00 -24.68 -3.36
CA SER A 106 3.86 -23.55 -3.69
C SER A 106 4.21 -22.72 -2.44
N PRO A 107 5.39 -22.07 -2.37
CA PRO A 107 5.72 -21.10 -1.33
C PRO A 107 5.03 -19.76 -1.50
N THR A 108 4.30 -19.55 -2.58
CA THR A 108 3.58 -18.30 -2.91
C THR A 108 2.50 -18.01 -1.89
N ARG A 109 2.46 -16.78 -1.38
CA ARG A 109 1.46 -16.32 -0.42
C ARG A 109 0.32 -15.58 -1.12
N ILE A 110 -0.88 -15.69 -0.57
CA ILE A 110 -2.10 -15.08 -1.12
C ILE A 110 -2.41 -13.78 -0.39
N ILE A 111 -2.49 -12.68 -1.13
CA ILE A 111 -3.04 -11.41 -0.68
C ILE A 111 -4.52 -11.40 -1.04
N ALA A 112 -5.40 -11.35 -0.04
CA ALA A 112 -6.83 -11.13 -0.25
C ALA A 112 -7.12 -9.63 -0.31
N SER A 113 -7.51 -9.13 -1.48
CA SER A 113 -7.69 -7.69 -1.70
C SER A 113 -9.15 -7.27 -1.88
N GLN A 114 -9.49 -6.11 -1.33
CA GLN A 114 -10.77 -5.44 -1.55
C GLN A 114 -10.57 -3.94 -1.67
N HIS A 115 -11.26 -3.33 -2.66
CA HIS A 115 -11.16 -1.90 -2.94
C HIS A 115 -12.53 -1.23 -2.91
N TRP A 116 -12.63 -0.06 -2.26
CA TRP A 116 -13.80 0.82 -2.26
C TRP A 116 -13.40 2.14 -2.90
N TYR A 117 -13.78 2.29 -4.16
CA TYR A 117 -13.35 3.41 -5.00
C TYR A 117 -14.08 4.72 -4.73
N ASP A 118 -15.24 4.66 -4.09
CA ASP A 118 -16.10 5.82 -3.89
C ASP A 118 -16.26 6.21 -2.40
N THR A 119 -15.87 5.31 -1.48
CA THR A 119 -16.05 5.53 -0.03
C THR A 119 -14.92 4.93 0.79
N MET A 120 -14.84 5.34 2.06
CA MET A 120 -14.05 4.67 3.09
C MET A 120 -15.00 3.92 4.02
N PRO A 121 -14.98 2.58 4.08
CA PRO A 121 -15.75 1.83 5.08
C PRO A 121 -15.28 2.16 6.50
N ALA A 122 -16.24 2.32 7.41
CA ALA A 122 -15.93 2.57 8.81
C ALA A 122 -15.55 1.29 9.59
N ASP A 123 -15.90 0.12 9.03
CA ASP A 123 -15.79 -1.21 9.64
C ASP A 123 -14.59 -2.01 9.08
N LEU A 124 -13.53 -1.34 8.62
CA LEU A 124 -12.32 -2.01 8.11
C LEU A 124 -11.71 -3.01 9.11
N PRO A 125 -11.65 -2.74 10.43
CA PRO A 125 -11.16 -3.73 11.39
C PRO A 125 -12.01 -5.01 11.44
N GLU A 126 -13.32 -4.92 11.31
CA GLU A 126 -14.25 -6.05 11.30
C GLU A 126 -14.09 -6.87 10.01
N ILE A 127 -13.96 -6.20 8.87
CA ILE A 127 -13.69 -6.84 7.57
C ILE A 127 -12.35 -7.59 7.63
N TYR A 128 -11.31 -6.98 8.19
CA TYR A 128 -10.02 -7.64 8.41
C TYR A 128 -10.15 -8.91 9.25
N LEU A 129 -10.88 -8.86 10.37
CA LEU A 129 -11.09 -10.03 11.24
C LEU A 129 -11.79 -11.18 10.52
N ALA A 130 -12.71 -10.88 9.59
CA ALA A 130 -13.41 -11.89 8.80
C ALA A 130 -12.50 -12.54 7.72
N LEU A 131 -11.44 -11.86 7.29
CA LEU A 131 -10.57 -12.31 6.19
C LEU A 131 -9.25 -12.93 6.64
N ARG A 132 -8.70 -12.50 7.79
CA ARG A 132 -7.31 -12.80 8.21
C ARG A 132 -6.98 -14.29 8.31
N ASP A 133 -7.97 -15.14 8.57
CA ASP A 133 -7.80 -16.60 8.72
C ASP A 133 -8.02 -17.35 7.39
N ARG A 134 -8.30 -16.61 6.28
CA ARG A 134 -8.57 -17.15 4.95
C ARG A 134 -7.47 -16.87 3.92
N CYS A 135 -6.45 -16.11 4.29
CA CYS A 135 -5.35 -15.70 3.42
C CYS A 135 -4.09 -15.39 4.23
N ASP A 136 -2.97 -15.22 3.55
CA ASP A 136 -1.71 -14.87 4.21
C ASP A 136 -1.59 -13.38 4.52
N VAL A 137 -2.22 -12.52 3.72
CA VAL A 137 -2.21 -11.06 3.83
C VAL A 137 -3.58 -10.50 3.48
N VAL A 138 -4.13 -9.64 4.32
CA VAL A 138 -5.35 -8.89 4.02
C VAL A 138 -4.98 -7.52 3.43
N LYS A 139 -5.55 -7.16 2.26
CA LYS A 139 -5.36 -5.84 1.62
C LYS A 139 -6.69 -5.11 1.51
N LEU A 140 -6.86 -4.02 2.25
CA LEU A 140 -8.06 -3.20 2.27
C LEU A 140 -7.72 -1.77 1.84
N VAL A 141 -8.39 -1.28 0.80
CA VAL A 141 -8.13 0.04 0.21
C VAL A 141 -9.44 0.79 0.02
N GLY A 142 -9.65 1.85 0.77
CA GLY A 142 -10.82 2.74 0.62
C GLY A 142 -10.44 4.09 0.01
N THR A 143 -11.44 4.95 -0.23
CA THR A 143 -11.23 6.31 -0.73
C THR A 143 -11.58 7.33 0.36
N ALA A 144 -10.62 8.19 0.70
CA ALA A 144 -10.79 9.28 1.64
C ALA A 144 -11.14 10.58 0.90
N HIS A 145 -12.25 11.19 1.26
CA HIS A 145 -12.69 12.49 0.79
C HIS A 145 -12.44 13.60 1.82
N ALA A 146 -12.37 13.22 3.08
CA ALA A 146 -12.06 14.11 4.21
C ALA A 146 -10.93 13.51 5.07
N ALA A 147 -10.29 14.35 5.86
CA ALA A 147 -9.21 13.93 6.76
C ALA A 147 -9.65 12.86 7.78
N ALA A 148 -10.90 12.91 8.23
CA ALA A 148 -11.44 11.90 9.15
C ALA A 148 -11.58 10.50 8.54
N ASP A 149 -11.66 10.40 7.22
CA ASP A 149 -11.83 9.11 6.51
C ASP A 149 -10.56 8.23 6.57
N VAL A 150 -9.40 8.80 6.96
CA VAL A 150 -8.19 7.99 7.10
C VAL A 150 -8.15 7.18 8.40
N LEU A 151 -8.98 7.53 9.38
CA LEU A 151 -8.95 6.91 10.70
C LEU A 151 -9.21 5.40 10.68
N PRO A 152 -10.22 4.86 9.96
CA PRO A 152 -10.43 3.41 9.88
C PRO A 152 -9.21 2.64 9.36
N VAL A 153 -8.46 3.21 8.40
CA VAL A 153 -7.23 2.60 7.89
C VAL A 153 -6.13 2.58 8.96
N LEU A 154 -5.92 3.70 9.65
CA LEU A 154 -4.89 3.79 10.67
C LEU A 154 -5.21 2.88 11.87
N GLU A 155 -6.48 2.80 12.28
CA GLU A 155 -6.93 1.86 13.31
C GLU A 155 -6.76 0.39 12.87
N LEU A 156 -7.06 0.06 11.62
CA LEU A 156 -6.80 -1.26 11.05
C LEU A 156 -5.30 -1.62 11.18
N LEU A 157 -4.42 -0.72 10.76
CA LEU A 157 -2.97 -0.95 10.77
C LEU A 157 -2.43 -1.11 12.21
N ASP A 158 -2.94 -0.32 13.15
CA ASP A 158 -2.54 -0.37 14.56
C ASP A 158 -2.99 -1.67 15.25
N LYS A 159 -4.21 -2.13 14.95
CA LYS A 159 -4.84 -3.30 15.59
C LYS A 159 -4.53 -4.63 14.88
N ALA A 160 -3.92 -4.62 13.69
CA ALA A 160 -3.64 -5.84 12.94
C ALA A 160 -2.68 -6.76 13.69
N THR A 161 -2.98 -8.07 13.69
CA THR A 161 -2.20 -9.13 14.33
C THR A 161 -1.56 -10.09 13.33
N THR A 162 -1.96 -10.02 12.08
CA THR A 162 -1.40 -10.77 10.94
C THR A 162 -1.03 -9.78 9.83
N PRO A 163 -0.23 -10.20 8.82
CA PRO A 163 0.19 -9.30 7.75
C PRO A 163 -0.99 -8.58 7.07
N VAL A 164 -0.84 -7.26 6.90
CA VAL A 164 -1.88 -6.39 6.36
C VAL A 164 -1.32 -5.35 5.40
N ILE A 165 -2.12 -4.95 4.43
CA ILE A 165 -1.93 -3.79 3.57
C ILE A 165 -3.16 -2.92 3.72
N GLY A 166 -3.02 -1.76 4.38
CA GLY A 166 -4.11 -0.80 4.57
C GLY A 166 -3.74 0.54 3.98
N MET A 167 -4.59 1.10 3.12
CA MET A 167 -4.34 2.41 2.50
C MET A 167 -5.63 3.13 2.18
N ALA A 168 -5.56 4.47 2.14
CA ALA A 168 -6.60 5.31 1.58
C ALA A 168 -6.13 5.92 0.24
N MET A 169 -7.03 5.94 -0.73
CA MET A 169 -6.93 6.75 -1.94
C MET A 169 -7.42 8.17 -1.65
N GLY A 170 -7.12 9.11 -2.55
CA GLY A 170 -7.44 10.53 -2.38
C GLY A 170 -6.35 11.30 -1.63
N ASP A 171 -6.37 12.63 -1.74
CA ASP A 171 -5.33 13.50 -1.14
C ASP A 171 -5.19 13.31 0.38
N PRO A 172 -6.27 13.21 1.20
CA PRO A 172 -6.13 12.92 2.62
C PRO A 172 -5.46 11.57 2.88
N GLY A 173 -5.64 10.61 1.97
CA GLY A 173 -5.11 9.25 2.05
C GLY A 173 -3.58 9.17 1.97
N THR A 174 -2.90 10.22 1.48
CA THR A 174 -1.43 10.25 1.39
C THR A 174 -0.76 9.97 2.73
N CYS A 175 -1.30 10.46 3.84
CA CYS A 175 -0.75 10.22 5.17
C CYS A 175 -0.74 8.73 5.55
N THR A 176 -1.73 7.95 5.14
CA THR A 176 -1.79 6.50 5.42
C THR A 176 -0.64 5.76 4.77
N ARG A 177 -0.22 6.17 3.57
CA ARG A 177 0.92 5.59 2.85
C ARG A 177 2.25 5.87 3.52
N LEU A 178 2.41 7.08 4.07
CA LEU A 178 3.62 7.50 4.80
C LEU A 178 3.71 6.84 6.17
N LEU A 179 2.57 6.67 6.84
CA LEU A 179 2.51 6.08 8.19
C LEU A 179 2.54 4.55 8.19
N ALA A 180 2.09 3.89 7.11
CA ALA A 180 1.98 2.43 7.05
C ALA A 180 3.25 1.68 7.50
N PRO A 181 4.49 2.06 7.12
CA PRO A 181 5.69 1.33 7.53
C PRO A 181 5.94 1.29 9.04
N VAL A 182 5.36 2.22 9.80
CA VAL A 182 5.50 2.30 11.27
C VAL A 182 4.82 1.10 11.96
N PHE A 183 3.71 0.63 11.41
CA PHE A 183 2.92 -0.44 12.01
C PHE A 183 3.58 -1.81 11.76
N PRO A 184 3.76 -2.64 12.81
CA PRO A 184 4.54 -3.87 12.72
C PRO A 184 4.04 -4.85 11.64
N GLN A 185 2.72 -5.00 11.53
CA GLN A 185 2.09 -5.97 10.63
C GLN A 185 1.91 -5.47 9.19
N THR A 186 2.20 -4.21 8.89
CA THR A 186 2.18 -3.72 7.51
C THR A 186 3.20 -4.47 6.66
N LEU A 187 2.71 -5.11 5.59
CA LEU A 187 3.57 -5.77 4.61
C LEU A 187 4.29 -4.75 3.74
N LEU A 188 3.55 -3.80 3.18
CA LEU A 188 4.07 -2.82 2.23
C LEU A 188 3.23 -1.54 2.18
N THR A 189 3.80 -0.50 1.57
CA THR A 189 3.11 0.71 1.10
C THR A 189 3.52 1.00 -0.34
N TYR A 190 2.57 1.41 -1.19
CA TYR A 190 2.81 1.62 -2.62
C TYR A 190 3.21 3.06 -2.94
N GLY A 191 4.31 3.20 -3.69
CA GLY A 191 4.71 4.43 -4.36
C GLY A 191 4.59 4.32 -5.88
N ALA A 192 4.42 5.47 -6.55
CA ALA A 192 4.44 5.56 -8.00
C ALA A 192 5.88 5.66 -8.53
N ILE A 193 6.14 5.09 -9.70
CA ILE A 193 7.46 5.16 -10.34
C ILE A 193 7.80 6.61 -10.69
N ALA A 194 6.83 7.37 -11.20
CA ALA A 194 6.96 8.77 -11.56
C ALA A 194 5.63 9.51 -11.35
N ALA A 195 5.69 10.84 -11.20
CA ALA A 195 4.49 11.69 -11.04
C ALA A 195 3.53 11.64 -12.23
N THR A 196 4.00 11.23 -13.40
CA THR A 196 3.20 11.03 -14.64
C THR A 196 2.55 9.65 -14.71
N HIS A 197 2.87 8.73 -13.80
CA HIS A 197 2.42 7.34 -13.78
C HIS A 197 1.75 6.98 -12.45
N LEU A 198 0.91 7.88 -11.92
CA LEU A 198 0.12 7.60 -10.73
C LEU A 198 -0.97 6.56 -11.08
N THR A 199 -0.98 5.43 -10.39
CA THR A 199 -1.98 4.38 -10.56
C THR A 199 -3.19 4.55 -9.62
N ALA A 200 -3.11 5.49 -8.66
CA ALA A 200 -4.21 5.86 -7.76
C ALA A 200 -4.05 7.29 -7.24
N PRO A 201 -5.15 8.02 -6.96
CA PRO A 201 -5.10 9.33 -6.30
C PRO A 201 -4.38 9.28 -4.94
N GLY A 202 -3.65 10.35 -4.58
CA GLY A 202 -2.91 10.43 -3.32
C GLY A 202 -1.62 9.59 -3.28
N GLN A 203 -1.18 9.01 -4.40
CA GLN A 203 0.15 8.40 -4.49
C GLN A 203 1.25 9.45 -4.48
N ILE A 204 2.35 9.11 -3.79
CA ILE A 204 3.63 9.82 -3.86
C ILE A 204 4.65 8.97 -4.61
N THR A 205 5.68 9.59 -5.14
CA THR A 205 6.68 8.87 -5.93
C THR A 205 7.63 8.06 -5.03
N ILE A 206 8.22 6.99 -5.60
CA ILE A 206 9.31 6.23 -4.96
C ILE A 206 10.46 7.16 -4.58
N ASP A 207 10.75 8.16 -5.41
CA ASP A 207 11.80 9.15 -5.14
C ASP A 207 11.49 9.98 -3.89
N GLU A 208 10.25 10.48 -3.74
CA GLU A 208 9.86 11.20 -2.52
C GLU A 208 9.87 10.28 -1.30
N MET A 209 9.36 9.05 -1.41
CA MET A 209 9.43 8.06 -0.34
C MET A 209 10.86 7.80 0.11
N THR A 210 11.80 7.72 -0.85
CA THR A 210 13.20 7.41 -0.59
C THR A 210 13.99 8.61 -0.10
N TYR A 211 13.90 9.73 -0.81
CA TYR A 211 14.81 10.85 -0.61
C TYR A 211 14.30 11.87 0.41
N ARG A 212 12.99 12.09 0.50
CA ARG A 212 12.41 12.99 1.51
C ARG A 212 12.08 12.27 2.81
N TYR A 213 11.33 11.18 2.73
CA TYR A 213 10.80 10.49 3.91
C TYR A 213 11.68 9.36 4.42
N ALA A 214 12.66 8.88 3.64
CA ALA A 214 13.50 7.72 3.96
C ALA A 214 12.68 6.48 4.37
N LEU A 215 11.51 6.26 3.75
CA LEU A 215 10.54 5.25 4.17
C LEU A 215 11.10 3.83 4.20
N GLY A 216 12.11 3.51 3.39
CA GLY A 216 12.79 2.22 3.43
C GLY A 216 13.49 1.91 4.78
N ALA A 217 13.74 2.95 5.59
CA ALA A 217 14.34 2.84 6.93
C ALA A 217 13.33 3.08 8.05
N VAL A 218 12.09 3.49 7.73
CA VAL A 218 11.02 3.72 8.71
C VAL A 218 10.45 2.39 9.19
N GLY A 219 10.16 2.30 10.49
CA GLY A 219 9.61 1.11 11.12
C GLY A 219 9.06 1.39 12.52
N PRO A 220 8.72 0.35 13.29
CA PRO A 220 8.08 0.49 14.61
C PRO A 220 8.88 1.27 15.66
N GLN A 221 10.18 1.51 15.43
CA GLN A 221 11.04 2.28 16.33
C GLN A 221 11.19 3.74 15.90
N THR A 222 10.58 4.14 14.79
CA THR A 222 10.62 5.52 14.29
C THR A 222 9.73 6.42 15.14
N SER A 223 10.24 7.57 15.59
CA SER A 223 9.44 8.61 16.24
C SER A 223 8.56 9.30 15.21
N VAL A 224 7.23 9.22 15.37
CA VAL A 224 6.27 9.71 14.39
C VAL A 224 5.50 10.90 14.91
N TYR A 225 5.40 11.94 14.08
CA TYR A 225 4.65 13.16 14.34
C TYR A 225 3.61 13.38 13.24
N LEU A 226 2.34 13.14 13.56
CA LEU A 226 1.22 13.46 12.68
C LEU A 226 0.72 14.88 13.00
N HIS A 227 0.84 15.77 12.03
CA HIS A 227 0.44 17.16 12.14
C HIS A 227 -0.93 17.35 11.47
N VAL A 228 -1.94 17.68 12.26
CA VAL A 228 -3.26 18.09 11.72
C VAL A 228 -3.14 19.57 11.35
N THR A 229 -3.17 19.87 10.04
CA THR A 229 -2.94 21.20 9.46
C THR A 229 -4.24 21.78 8.91
N THR A 230 -4.31 23.11 8.81
CA THR A 230 -5.50 23.82 8.31
C THR A 230 -5.19 24.74 7.13
N SER A 231 -3.95 24.79 6.66
CA SER A 231 -3.51 25.72 5.63
C SER A 231 -2.31 25.20 4.85
N ASP A 232 -2.10 25.71 3.61
CA ASP A 232 -0.91 25.45 2.80
C ASP A 232 0.39 25.83 3.50
N ARG A 233 0.35 26.82 4.38
CA ARG A 233 1.51 27.21 5.18
C ARG A 233 1.84 26.15 6.22
N GLY A 234 0.81 25.62 6.92
CA GLY A 234 0.97 24.53 7.88
C GLY A 234 1.58 23.30 7.22
N ASP A 235 1.10 22.92 6.03
CA ASP A 235 1.65 21.78 5.29
C ASP A 235 3.13 22.03 4.90
N ARG A 236 3.48 23.22 4.42
CA ARG A 236 4.88 23.56 4.12
C ARG A 236 5.77 23.51 5.34
N ASP A 237 5.30 24.04 6.49
CA ASP A 237 6.04 23.98 7.74
C ASP A 237 6.32 22.54 8.19
N VAL A 238 5.39 21.59 7.93
CA VAL A 238 5.57 20.15 8.20
C VAL A 238 6.59 19.56 7.23
N LEU A 239 6.50 19.86 5.93
CA LEU A 239 7.49 19.41 4.94
C LEU A 239 8.90 19.92 5.27
N ASP A 240 9.04 21.19 5.71
CA ASP A 240 10.32 21.74 6.14
C ASP A 240 10.88 21.04 7.40
N ARG A 241 10.01 20.55 8.30
CA ARG A 241 10.41 19.70 9.43
C ARG A 241 10.90 18.34 8.95
N GLN A 242 10.14 17.70 8.02
CA GLN A 242 10.52 16.41 7.45
C GLN A 242 11.86 16.50 6.72
N ASP A 243 12.11 17.55 5.95
CA ASP A 243 13.37 17.75 5.24
C ASP A 243 14.59 17.90 6.19
N ARG A 244 14.35 18.30 7.45
CA ARG A 244 15.36 18.39 8.53
C ARG A 244 15.37 17.18 9.48
N ALA A 245 14.40 16.29 9.36
CA ALA A 245 14.25 15.14 10.26
C ALA A 245 15.43 14.16 10.14
N ALA A 246 15.73 13.47 11.23
CA ALA A 246 16.73 12.41 11.23
C ALA A 246 16.21 11.19 10.45
N ARG A 247 16.89 10.86 9.36
CA ARG A 247 16.44 9.85 8.37
C ARG A 247 16.23 8.49 9.04
N GLY A 248 15.01 7.95 8.85
CA GLY A 248 14.60 6.63 9.35
C GLY A 248 14.30 6.56 10.86
N THR A 249 14.69 7.57 11.65
CA THR A 249 14.41 7.62 13.10
C THR A 249 13.33 8.62 13.48
N GLU A 250 13.02 9.55 12.59
CA GLU A 250 12.00 10.58 12.78
C GLU A 250 11.19 10.74 11.50
N LEU A 251 9.86 10.86 11.62
CA LEU A 251 8.93 11.01 10.50
C LEU A 251 7.88 12.06 10.84
N HIS A 252 7.79 13.11 10.00
CA HIS A 252 6.76 14.13 10.08
C HIS A 252 5.80 14.00 8.92
N VAL A 253 4.49 13.90 9.21
CA VAL A 253 3.43 13.74 8.22
C VAL A 253 2.35 14.76 8.46
N SER A 254 1.85 15.45 7.41
CA SER A 254 0.71 16.34 7.49
C SER A 254 -0.59 15.62 7.13
N LEU A 255 -1.68 16.03 7.80
CA LEU A 255 -3.05 15.67 7.47
C LEU A 255 -3.89 16.94 7.50
N ARG A 256 -4.31 17.41 6.33
CA ARG A 256 -5.05 18.64 6.19
C ARG A 256 -6.54 18.46 6.48
N THR A 257 -7.13 19.41 7.23
CA THR A 257 -8.56 19.48 7.52
C THR A 257 -9.03 20.95 7.60
N THR A 258 -10.30 21.16 7.89
CA THR A 258 -10.81 22.52 8.17
C THR A 258 -10.39 23.00 9.55
N PRO A 259 -10.32 24.34 9.79
CA PRO A 259 -10.02 24.87 11.13
C PRO A 259 -11.00 24.41 12.22
N ASP A 260 -12.28 24.27 11.87
CA ASP A 260 -13.34 23.88 12.82
C ASP A 260 -13.20 22.39 13.23
N ASP A 261 -12.75 21.53 12.31
CA ASP A 261 -12.61 20.10 12.55
C ASP A 261 -11.27 19.71 13.19
N ALA A 262 -10.23 20.56 13.06
CA ALA A 262 -8.88 20.20 13.44
C ALA A 262 -8.71 19.78 14.92
N PRO A 263 -9.30 20.47 15.92
CA PRO A 263 -9.14 20.07 17.33
C PRO A 263 -9.78 18.71 17.62
N ALA A 264 -10.99 18.46 17.10
CA ALA A 264 -11.72 17.22 17.31
C ALA A 264 -11.03 16.05 16.59
N LEU A 265 -10.52 16.26 15.37
CA LEU A 265 -9.78 15.27 14.62
C LEU A 265 -8.46 14.92 15.30
N ALA A 266 -7.69 15.92 15.74
CA ALA A 266 -6.43 15.69 16.46
C ALA A 266 -6.64 14.88 17.75
N ALA A 267 -7.69 15.18 18.52
CA ALA A 267 -8.03 14.44 19.72
C ALA A 267 -8.39 12.97 19.41
N ARG A 268 -9.22 12.73 18.39
CA ARG A 268 -9.59 11.37 17.94
C ARG A 268 -8.38 10.57 17.46
N MET A 269 -7.48 11.20 16.69
CA MET A 269 -6.25 10.55 16.21
C MET A 269 -5.32 10.21 17.38
N ALA A 270 -5.15 11.09 18.36
CA ALA A 270 -4.31 10.84 19.53
C ALA A 270 -4.85 9.69 20.39
N ASP A 271 -6.16 9.58 20.53
CA ASP A 271 -6.82 8.49 21.25
C ASP A 271 -6.69 7.13 20.52
N ALA A 272 -6.88 7.15 19.20
CA ALA A 272 -6.84 5.95 18.36
C ALA A 272 -5.42 5.42 18.10
N LEU A 273 -4.39 6.27 18.14
CA LEU A 273 -3.03 5.97 17.70
C LEU A 273 -1.99 6.32 18.79
N PRO A 274 -1.96 5.58 19.92
CA PRO A 274 -1.12 5.92 21.07
C PRO A 274 0.40 5.91 20.78
N ALA A 275 0.83 5.20 19.73
CA ALA A 275 2.22 5.16 19.29
C ALA A 275 2.65 6.36 18.43
N ILE A 276 1.71 7.22 18.03
CA ILE A 276 1.94 8.37 17.15
C ILE A 276 1.72 9.66 17.93
N THR A 277 2.68 10.58 17.88
CA THR A 277 2.52 11.91 18.46
C THR A 277 1.69 12.80 17.54
N VAL A 278 0.44 13.07 17.91
CA VAL A 278 -0.46 13.95 17.15
C VAL A 278 -0.27 15.40 17.59
N ARG A 279 -0.16 16.33 16.65
CA ARG A 279 -0.01 17.76 16.88
C ARG A 279 -1.03 18.54 16.05
N SER A 280 -1.66 19.54 16.64
CA SER A 280 -2.41 20.57 15.92
C SER A 280 -1.42 21.67 15.52
N ALA A 281 -1.38 22.02 14.21
CA ALA A 281 -0.45 23.00 13.65
C ALA A 281 -1.22 24.16 12.98
#